data_dcffc3c10a79c940caf6009948ead448
#
_entry.id   dcffc3c10a79c940caf6009948ead448
#
_cell.length_a   1.000
_cell.length_b   1.000
_cell.length_c   1.000
_cell.angle_alpha   90.00
_cell.angle_beta   90.00
_cell.angle_gamma   90.00
#
_symmetry.space_group_name_H-M   'P 1'
#
loop_
_entity.id
_entity.type
_entity.pdbx_description
1 polymer ?
#
loop_
_entity_poly.entity_id
_entity_poly.type
_entity_poly.pdbx_seq_one_letter_code
_entity_poly.pdbx_strand_id
1 'polypeptide(L)'
;MKPALYLGLLSLAAYGCSSPVTKGGGPNEATLADLQTEPVKIEQSAIAPSERDEVIENYRALLKLKPDQRLHSEATRRLADLELERSETKLLSADEPAPSSEELNQSIKLYQGLLENDPDYNASDLVLYQLARAYELQGEMPAMMQTLDTLIRK
;
A
#
# COMPACT_ATOMS: atom_id res chain seq x y z
N MET A 1 -79.35 23.88 -14.52
CA MET A 1 -78.49 23.47 -15.62
C MET A 1 -77.14 23.11 -14.95
N LYS A 2 -76.77 21.83 -14.84
CA LYS A 2 -75.54 21.30 -14.25
C LYS A 2 -74.57 20.96 -15.37
N PRO A 3 -73.30 21.35 -15.33
CA PRO A 3 -72.28 20.69 -16.11
C PRO A 3 -71.52 19.66 -15.24
N ALA A 4 -71.32 18.49 -15.84
CA ALA A 4 -70.64 17.35 -15.30
C ALA A 4 -69.14 17.52 -15.17
N LEU A 5 -68.57 17.16 -14.02
CA LEU A 5 -67.15 17.02 -13.82
C LEU A 5 -66.64 15.70 -14.40
N TYR A 6 -65.77 15.76 -15.39
CA TYR A 6 -65.03 14.61 -15.88
C TYR A 6 -63.72 14.49 -15.06
N LEU A 7 -63.69 13.45 -14.24
CA LEU A 7 -62.47 13.06 -13.49
C LEU A 7 -61.63 12.16 -14.39
N GLY A 8 -60.58 12.71 -14.97
CA GLY A 8 -59.61 11.96 -15.77
C GLY A 8 -58.63 11.20 -14.85
N LEU A 9 -58.75 9.89 -14.83
CA LEU A 9 -57.80 9.01 -14.14
C LEU A 9 -56.54 8.85 -14.97
N LEU A 10 -55.45 9.51 -14.59
CA LEU A 10 -54.13 9.29 -15.18
C LEU A 10 -53.51 8.05 -14.54
N SER A 11 -53.55 6.92 -15.22
CA SER A 11 -52.80 5.71 -14.84
C SER A 11 -51.35 5.86 -15.28
N LEU A 12 -50.43 6.15 -14.33
CA LEU A 12 -48.98 6.01 -14.52
C LEU A 12 -48.62 4.52 -14.59
N ALA A 13 -48.38 4.05 -15.80
CA ALA A 13 -47.71 2.76 -15.99
C ALA A 13 -46.23 2.88 -15.66
N ALA A 14 -45.82 2.39 -14.50
CA ALA A 14 -44.40 2.21 -14.14
C ALA A 14 -43.85 1.05 -14.97
N TYR A 15 -43.14 1.35 -16.04
CA TYR A 15 -42.30 0.34 -16.72
C TYR A 15 -41.07 0.09 -15.86
N GLY A 16 -41.17 -0.91 -15.00
CA GLY A 16 -40.01 -1.49 -14.32
C GLY A 16 -39.16 -2.23 -15.35
N CYS A 17 -37.95 -1.74 -15.65
CA CYS A 17 -36.94 -2.51 -16.36
C CYS A 17 -36.46 -3.66 -15.45
N SER A 18 -37.13 -4.78 -15.47
CA SER A 18 -36.60 -6.03 -14.98
C SER A 18 -35.71 -6.60 -16.09
N SER A 19 -34.41 -6.32 -16.02
CA SER A 19 -33.42 -7.07 -16.79
C SER A 19 -33.48 -8.52 -16.34
N PRO A 20 -33.65 -9.49 -17.24
CA PRO A 20 -33.55 -10.87 -16.86
C PRO A 20 -32.11 -11.12 -16.43
N VAL A 21 -31.90 -11.43 -15.14
CA VAL A 21 -30.66 -12.04 -14.67
C VAL A 21 -30.55 -13.38 -15.40
N THR A 22 -29.81 -13.42 -16.48
CA THR A 22 -29.41 -14.65 -17.11
C THR A 22 -28.59 -15.41 -16.08
N LYS A 23 -29.18 -16.44 -15.48
CA LYS A 23 -28.42 -17.50 -14.79
C LYS A 23 -27.50 -18.13 -15.84
N GLY A 24 -26.32 -17.57 -16.03
CA GLY A 24 -25.22 -18.19 -16.74
C GLY A 24 -24.63 -19.25 -15.84
N GLY A 25 -25.02 -20.44 -16.04
CA GLY A 25 -24.48 -21.62 -15.42
C GLY A 25 -25.30 -22.81 -15.93
N GLY A 26 -24.69 -23.60 -16.80
CA GLY A 26 -25.23 -24.90 -17.16
C GLY A 26 -25.31 -25.78 -15.90
N PRO A 27 -26.13 -26.87 -15.91
CA PRO A 27 -26.35 -27.70 -14.74
C PRO A 27 -25.11 -28.44 -14.18
N ASN A 28 -23.91 -28.17 -14.71
CA ASN A 28 -22.64 -28.77 -14.29
C ASN A 28 -21.48 -27.79 -14.21
N GLU A 29 -21.69 -26.47 -14.22
CA GLU A 29 -20.61 -25.52 -13.98
C GLU A 29 -20.50 -25.30 -12.47
N ALA A 30 -19.29 -25.63 -11.93
CA ALA A 30 -18.94 -25.36 -10.54
C ALA A 30 -19.00 -23.86 -10.27
N THR A 31 -19.75 -23.47 -9.27
CA THR A 31 -19.86 -22.08 -8.81
C THR A 31 -18.83 -21.82 -7.72
N LEU A 32 -18.56 -20.52 -7.43
CA LEU A 32 -17.68 -20.16 -6.31
C LEU A 32 -18.16 -20.74 -4.95
N ALA A 33 -19.43 -21.06 -4.83
CA ALA A 33 -20.00 -21.71 -3.65
C ALA A 33 -19.60 -23.20 -3.54
N ASP A 34 -19.22 -23.83 -4.64
CA ASP A 34 -18.79 -25.21 -4.69
C ASP A 34 -17.29 -25.38 -4.44
N LEU A 35 -16.54 -24.26 -4.39
CA LEU A 35 -15.15 -24.25 -3.96
C LEU A 35 -15.12 -24.59 -2.46
N GLN A 36 -14.70 -25.81 -2.16
CA GLN A 36 -14.39 -26.16 -0.79
C GLN A 36 -13.28 -25.21 -0.32
N THR A 37 -13.56 -24.48 0.75
CA THR A 37 -12.55 -23.66 1.43
C THR A 37 -11.57 -24.62 2.12
N GLU A 38 -10.65 -25.20 1.35
CA GLU A 38 -9.47 -25.77 1.98
C GLU A 38 -8.65 -24.60 2.56
N PRO A 39 -8.33 -24.65 3.86
CA PRO A 39 -7.47 -23.64 4.43
C PRO A 39 -6.12 -23.70 3.72
N VAL A 40 -5.89 -22.75 2.80
CA VAL A 40 -4.57 -22.59 2.19
C VAL A 40 -3.63 -22.22 3.31
N LYS A 41 -2.77 -23.15 3.72
CA LYS A 41 -1.68 -22.87 4.64
C LYS A 41 -0.67 -21.99 3.88
N ILE A 42 -0.86 -20.68 3.97
CA ILE A 42 0.12 -19.73 3.47
C ILE A 42 1.30 -19.84 4.43
N GLU A 43 2.35 -20.52 4.02
CA GLU A 43 3.64 -20.38 4.67
C GLU A 43 4.08 -18.94 4.38
N GLN A 44 3.84 -18.05 5.34
CA GLN A 44 4.44 -16.74 5.32
C GLN A 44 5.94 -16.98 5.46
N SER A 45 6.64 -16.87 4.35
CA SER A 45 8.10 -16.76 4.32
C SER A 45 8.47 -15.37 4.85
N ALA A 46 8.17 -15.13 6.12
CA ALA A 46 8.68 -13.97 6.81
C ALA A 46 10.20 -14.21 6.96
N ILE A 47 11.00 -13.34 6.38
CA ILE A 47 12.44 -13.30 6.64
C ILE A 47 12.60 -13.22 8.16
N ALA A 48 13.31 -14.19 8.74
CA ALA A 48 13.54 -14.19 10.18
C ALA A 48 14.24 -12.88 10.60
N PRO A 49 13.93 -12.30 11.77
CA PRO A 49 14.53 -11.03 12.20
C PRO A 49 16.06 -11.04 12.12
N SER A 50 16.71 -12.15 12.46
CA SER A 50 18.16 -12.33 12.34
C SER A 50 18.67 -12.26 10.89
N GLU A 51 17.92 -12.78 9.93
CA GLU A 51 18.26 -12.71 8.51
C GLU A 51 18.07 -11.28 7.96
N ARG A 52 17.06 -10.56 8.44
CA ARG A 52 16.84 -9.16 8.04
C ARG A 52 17.98 -8.26 8.49
N ASP A 53 18.46 -8.39 9.72
CA ASP A 53 19.57 -7.60 10.24
C ASP A 53 20.87 -7.86 9.44
N GLU A 54 21.13 -9.11 9.06
CA GLU A 54 22.25 -9.46 8.20
C GLU A 54 22.12 -8.78 6.81
N VAL A 55 20.95 -8.79 6.22
CA VAL A 55 20.71 -8.14 4.92
C VAL A 55 20.89 -6.62 5.03
N ILE A 56 20.44 -6.00 6.11
CA ILE A 56 20.67 -4.56 6.40
C ILE A 56 22.17 -4.25 6.42
N GLU A 57 22.96 -5.04 7.16
CA GLU A 57 24.40 -4.83 7.22
C GLU A 57 25.09 -5.05 5.87
N ASN A 58 24.64 -6.01 5.08
CA ASN A 58 25.15 -6.24 3.71
C ASN A 58 24.89 -5.04 2.78
N TYR A 59 23.70 -4.41 2.84
CA TYR A 59 23.43 -3.18 2.08
C TYR A 59 24.26 -2.00 2.58
N ARG A 60 24.46 -1.86 3.89
CA ARG A 60 25.35 -0.84 4.46
C ARG A 60 26.80 -1.03 3.99
N ALA A 61 27.28 -2.27 3.96
CA ALA A 61 28.62 -2.59 3.45
C ALA A 61 28.74 -2.29 1.95
N LEU A 62 27.73 -2.63 1.16
CA LEU A 62 27.69 -2.32 -0.28
C LEU A 62 27.78 -0.81 -0.54
N LEU A 63 27.03 0.01 0.18
CA LEU A 63 27.05 1.47 0.04
C LEU A 63 28.41 2.10 0.40
N LYS A 64 29.15 1.50 1.35
CA LYS A 64 30.53 1.93 1.68
C LYS A 64 31.51 1.71 0.54
N LEU A 65 31.26 0.78 -0.38
CA LEU A 65 32.07 0.52 -1.56
C LEU A 65 31.90 1.57 -2.67
N LYS A 66 30.98 2.54 -2.48
CA LYS A 66 30.66 3.61 -3.45
C LYS A 66 30.36 3.04 -4.84
N PRO A 67 29.33 2.21 -4.98
CA PRO A 67 28.96 1.66 -6.27
C PRO A 67 28.55 2.76 -7.27
N ASP A 68 28.34 2.37 -8.54
CA ASP A 68 27.80 3.32 -9.52
C ASP A 68 26.42 3.87 -9.08
N GLN A 69 26.02 5.00 -9.70
CA GLN A 69 24.81 5.74 -9.30
C GLN A 69 23.56 4.85 -9.26
N ARG A 70 23.35 4.02 -10.26
CA ARG A 70 22.15 3.19 -10.36
C ARG A 70 22.11 2.16 -9.22
N LEU A 71 23.22 1.47 -8.98
CA LEU A 71 23.31 0.49 -7.90
C LEU A 71 23.24 1.17 -6.53
N HIS A 72 23.85 2.36 -6.41
CA HIS A 72 23.75 3.16 -5.19
C HIS A 72 22.30 3.52 -4.85
N SER A 73 21.56 4.05 -5.82
CA SER A 73 20.15 4.45 -5.64
C SER A 73 19.27 3.25 -5.26
N GLU A 74 19.42 2.13 -5.97
CA GLU A 74 18.65 0.92 -5.66
C GLU A 74 19.02 0.34 -4.29
N ALA A 75 20.30 0.26 -3.95
CA ALA A 75 20.76 -0.23 -2.64
C ALA A 75 20.26 0.68 -1.50
N THR A 76 20.29 2.01 -1.70
CA THR A 76 19.78 2.97 -0.72
C THR A 76 18.27 2.78 -0.50
N ARG A 77 17.50 2.62 -1.58
CA ARG A 77 16.06 2.35 -1.48
C ARG A 77 15.79 1.06 -0.70
N ARG A 78 16.47 -0.04 -1.07
CA ARG A 78 16.31 -1.33 -0.40
C ARG A 78 16.68 -1.28 1.08
N LEU A 79 17.75 -0.59 1.41
CA LEU A 79 18.13 -0.39 2.80
C LEU A 79 17.06 0.39 3.57
N ALA A 80 16.52 1.47 2.98
CA ALA A 80 15.47 2.25 3.59
C ALA A 80 14.18 1.44 3.81
N ASP A 81 13.79 0.62 2.82
CA ASP A 81 12.62 -0.27 2.91
C ASP A 81 12.79 -1.26 4.08
N LEU A 82 13.96 -1.89 4.22
CA LEU A 82 14.24 -2.85 5.30
C LEU A 82 14.27 -2.20 6.69
N GLU A 83 14.83 -0.99 6.81
CA GLU A 83 14.83 -0.24 8.06
C GLU A 83 13.40 0.16 8.48
N LEU A 84 12.56 0.57 7.53
CA LEU A 84 11.15 0.88 7.78
C LEU A 84 10.38 -0.38 8.19
N GLU A 85 10.52 -1.47 7.44
CA GLU A 85 9.88 -2.75 7.75
C GLU A 85 10.28 -3.30 9.13
N ARG A 86 11.55 -3.13 9.51
CA ARG A 86 12.01 -3.49 10.85
C ARG A 86 11.28 -2.70 11.92
N SER A 87 11.12 -1.40 11.73
CA SER A 87 10.40 -0.53 12.65
C SER A 87 8.91 -0.88 12.74
N GLU A 88 8.28 -1.17 11.60
CA GLU A 88 6.88 -1.63 11.54
C GLU A 88 6.68 -2.96 12.27
N THR A 89 7.60 -3.91 12.08
CA THR A 89 7.55 -5.21 12.75
C THR A 89 7.64 -5.06 14.28
N LYS A 90 8.49 -4.17 14.77
CA LYS A 90 8.59 -3.85 16.20
C LYS A 90 7.30 -3.28 16.77
N LEU A 91 6.61 -2.39 16.00
CA LEU A 91 5.32 -1.83 16.41
C LEU A 91 4.22 -2.89 16.52
N LEU A 92 4.29 -3.94 15.71
CA LEU A 92 3.31 -5.03 15.72
C LEU A 92 3.65 -6.14 16.73
N SER A 93 4.88 -6.17 17.24
CA SER A 93 5.33 -7.14 18.21
C SER A 93 4.95 -6.70 19.63
N ALA A 94 4.27 -7.58 20.36
CA ALA A 94 3.96 -7.32 21.77
C ALA A 94 5.19 -7.51 22.69
N ASP A 95 6.21 -8.22 22.22
CA ASP A 95 7.37 -8.63 23.00
C ASP A 95 8.58 -7.70 22.82
N GLU A 96 8.52 -6.79 21.84
CA GLU A 96 9.60 -5.84 21.56
C GLU A 96 9.21 -4.40 21.96
N PRO A 97 10.18 -3.59 22.41
CA PRO A 97 9.91 -2.17 22.62
C PRO A 97 9.59 -1.50 21.28
N ALA A 98 8.66 -0.52 21.31
CA ALA A 98 8.37 0.29 20.13
C ALA A 98 9.66 0.88 19.54
N PRO A 99 9.72 1.05 18.20
CA PRO A 99 10.91 1.63 17.56
C PRO A 99 11.16 3.04 18.11
N SER A 100 12.42 3.36 18.33
CA SER A 100 12.81 4.69 18.73
C SER A 100 12.67 5.68 17.57
N SER A 101 12.54 6.98 17.89
CA SER A 101 12.55 8.02 16.85
C SER A 101 13.82 7.98 16.00
N GLU A 102 14.95 7.55 16.55
CA GLU A 102 16.20 7.43 15.78
C GLU A 102 16.16 6.27 14.76
N GLU A 103 15.54 5.15 15.09
CA GLU A 103 15.34 4.03 14.15
C GLU A 103 14.46 4.45 12.98
N LEU A 104 13.36 5.17 13.24
CA LEU A 104 12.49 5.73 12.18
C LEU A 104 13.23 6.80 11.35
N ASN A 105 14.05 7.65 12.00
CA ASN A 105 14.86 8.65 11.32
C ASN A 105 15.87 8.05 10.33
N GLN A 106 16.34 6.82 10.55
CA GLN A 106 17.28 6.18 9.62
C GLN A 106 16.63 5.94 8.26
N SER A 107 15.44 5.37 8.21
CA SER A 107 14.71 5.15 6.95
C SER A 107 14.34 6.49 6.27
N ILE A 108 13.89 7.49 7.04
CA ILE A 108 13.56 8.83 6.53
C ILE A 108 14.77 9.48 5.87
N LYS A 109 15.93 9.49 6.54
CA LYS A 109 17.18 10.06 5.99
C LYS A 109 17.63 9.37 4.71
N LEU A 110 17.48 8.05 4.62
CA LEU A 110 17.81 7.28 3.42
C LEU A 110 16.89 7.65 2.24
N TYR A 111 15.58 7.74 2.45
CA TYR A 111 14.63 8.15 1.40
C TYR A 111 14.85 9.59 0.96
N GLN A 112 15.03 10.52 1.90
CA GLN A 112 15.35 11.93 1.59
C GLN A 112 16.63 12.04 0.78
N GLY A 113 17.71 11.41 1.26
CA GLY A 113 18.99 11.41 0.58
C GLY A 113 18.92 10.79 -0.81
N LEU A 114 18.10 9.76 -1.03
CA LEU A 114 17.89 9.19 -2.35
C LEU A 114 17.21 10.19 -3.29
N LEU A 115 16.13 10.84 -2.85
CA LEU A 115 15.40 11.84 -3.67
C LEU A 115 16.24 13.09 -3.98
N GLU A 116 17.15 13.46 -3.08
CA GLU A 116 18.09 14.59 -3.27
C GLU A 116 19.22 14.22 -4.24
N ASN A 117 19.80 13.03 -4.11
CA ASN A 117 20.98 12.63 -4.89
C ASN A 117 20.62 12.05 -6.27
N ASP A 118 19.40 11.58 -6.46
CA ASP A 118 18.89 10.99 -7.71
C ASP A 118 17.44 11.46 -7.95
N PRO A 119 17.23 12.74 -8.34
CA PRO A 119 15.90 13.29 -8.57
C PRO A 119 15.11 12.59 -9.67
N ASP A 120 15.80 11.98 -10.62
CA ASP A 120 15.24 11.23 -11.76
C ASP A 120 15.11 9.73 -11.49
N TYR A 121 15.28 9.32 -10.24
CA TYR A 121 15.13 7.90 -9.88
C TYR A 121 13.76 7.35 -10.33
N ASN A 122 13.79 6.27 -11.09
CA ASN A 122 12.61 5.75 -11.80
C ASN A 122 11.46 5.29 -10.89
N ALA A 123 11.75 4.94 -9.64
CA ALA A 123 10.75 4.54 -8.63
C ALA A 123 10.60 5.60 -7.52
N SER A 124 10.80 6.88 -7.86
CA SER A 124 10.68 7.98 -6.90
C SER A 124 9.26 8.18 -6.34
N ASP A 125 8.24 7.74 -7.07
CA ASP A 125 6.86 7.66 -6.58
C ASP A 125 6.72 6.67 -5.41
N LEU A 126 7.30 5.48 -5.54
CA LEU A 126 7.36 4.50 -4.45
C LEU A 126 8.15 5.05 -3.26
N VAL A 127 9.29 5.69 -3.51
CA VAL A 127 10.11 6.31 -2.45
C VAL A 127 9.32 7.38 -1.69
N LEU A 128 8.60 8.25 -2.39
CA LEU A 128 7.76 9.28 -1.76
C LEU A 128 6.64 8.64 -0.91
N TYR A 129 6.02 7.59 -1.41
CA TYR A 129 4.98 6.88 -0.65
C TYR A 129 5.55 6.27 0.64
N GLN A 130 6.69 5.57 0.57
CA GLN A 130 7.33 4.98 1.74
C GLN A 130 7.84 6.04 2.72
N LEU A 131 8.36 7.17 2.23
CA LEU A 131 8.75 8.31 3.06
C LEU A 131 7.56 8.88 3.83
N ALA A 132 6.41 9.02 3.17
CA ALA A 132 5.19 9.47 3.84
C ALA A 132 4.76 8.50 4.95
N ARG A 133 4.83 7.18 4.71
CA ARG A 133 4.57 6.16 5.75
C ARG A 133 5.55 6.25 6.92
N ALA A 134 6.82 6.48 6.65
CA ALA A 134 7.83 6.65 7.70
C ALA A 134 7.54 7.88 8.58
N TYR A 135 7.09 8.99 7.99
CA TYR A 135 6.65 10.17 8.73
C TYR A 135 5.37 9.90 9.54
N GLU A 136 4.41 9.14 8.99
CA GLU A 136 3.21 8.73 9.71
C GLU A 136 3.57 7.95 10.98
N LEU A 137 4.45 6.96 10.87
CA LEU A 137 4.91 6.17 12.02
C LEU A 137 5.64 7.02 13.06
N GLN A 138 6.32 8.07 12.64
CA GLN A 138 7.00 9.01 13.53
C GLN A 138 6.03 10.02 14.17
N GLY A 139 4.80 10.13 13.66
CA GLY A 139 3.81 11.13 14.11
C GLY A 139 3.98 12.50 13.45
N GLU A 140 4.84 12.63 12.46
CA GLU A 140 5.13 13.87 11.73
C GLU A 140 4.10 14.15 10.63
N MET A 141 2.83 14.35 11.03
CA MET A 141 1.70 14.54 10.11
C MET A 141 1.92 15.66 9.06
N PRO A 142 2.50 16.83 9.41
CA PRO A 142 2.75 17.87 8.41
C PRO A 142 3.72 17.41 7.30
N ALA A 143 4.81 16.72 7.67
CA ALA A 143 5.79 16.20 6.71
C ALA A 143 5.20 15.09 5.84
N MET A 144 4.40 14.19 6.43
CA MET A 144 3.64 13.18 5.70
C MET A 144 2.75 13.82 4.63
N MET A 145 1.91 14.79 5.00
CA MET A 145 1.00 15.45 4.06
C MET A 145 1.74 16.16 2.94
N GLN A 146 2.83 16.88 3.24
CA GLN A 146 3.66 17.54 2.24
C GLN A 146 4.27 16.54 1.26
N THR A 147 4.71 15.38 1.75
CA THR A 147 5.30 14.32 0.92
C THR A 147 4.25 13.70 0.01
N LEU A 148 3.02 13.44 0.51
CA LEU A 148 1.90 12.96 -0.30
C LEU A 148 1.46 13.99 -1.35
N ASP A 149 1.44 15.27 -1.01
CA ASP A 149 1.17 16.34 -1.97
C ASP A 149 2.21 16.37 -3.11
N THR A 150 3.46 16.09 -2.79
CA THR A 150 4.53 15.99 -3.79
C THR A 150 4.32 14.78 -4.70
N LEU A 151 3.95 13.64 -4.13
CA LEU A 151 3.64 12.42 -4.86
C LEU A 151 2.47 12.62 -5.84
N ILE A 152 1.39 13.29 -5.43
CA ILE A 152 0.19 13.51 -6.25
C ILE A 152 0.48 14.45 -7.44
N ARG A 153 1.43 15.37 -7.29
CA ARG A 153 1.78 16.35 -8.33
C ARG A 153 2.81 15.84 -9.34
N LYS A 154 3.41 14.69 -9.11
CA LYS A 154 4.43 14.08 -9.95
C LYS A 154 3.83 13.23 -11.06
#